data_5a933176dd365a3aa466b76682764fdf
#
_entry.id   5a933176dd365a3aa466b76682764fdf
#
_cell.length_a   1.000
_cell.length_b   1.000
_cell.length_c   1.000
_cell.angle_alpha   90.00
_cell.angle_beta   90.00
_cell.angle_gamma   90.00
#
_symmetry.space_group_name_H-M   'P 1'
#
loop_
_entity.id
_entity.type
_entity.pdbx_description
1 polymer ?
#
loop_
_entity_poly.entity_id
_entity_poly.type
_entity_poly.pdbx_seq_one_letter_code
_entity_poly.pdbx_strand_id
1 'polypeptide(L)'
;MTVKVLKKNISINPIKISQPLGGALALQGFFKAMPIIHGSQGCAAFAKSLMTRHFREPIAMQTTALQEMNVIFGAEKSLYQALNNVIDKHNPEFIGVLSTALTEVAGDDLQGNIKEYVKKNPSDHRVIFGVSLPDFKGSLETGYSKTVENLVDTVIKKGNLPTKTVRNRVNLLPAAHLTPGDMMEIKEILYQFGCEVITIPDLSASLSGHLLTGFSALSRGGVPIESLQQMLTAEMTLVIGSSMEPVGKLIEKAGG
;
A
#
# COMPACT_ATOMS: atom_id res chain seq x y z
N MET A 1 44.54 12.69 -1.29
CA MET A 1 43.89 11.36 -1.31
C MET A 1 42.40 11.57 -1.40
N THR A 2 41.78 11.22 -2.54
CA THR A 2 40.33 11.45 -2.74
C THR A 2 39.59 10.21 -2.29
N VAL A 3 38.78 10.30 -1.25
CA VAL A 3 37.95 9.21 -0.78
C VAL A 3 36.80 8.99 -1.77
N LYS A 4 36.78 7.85 -2.44
CA LYS A 4 35.73 7.48 -3.37
C LYS A 4 34.60 6.80 -2.58
N VAL A 5 33.50 7.52 -2.33
CA VAL A 5 32.33 6.95 -1.68
C VAL A 5 31.60 6.06 -2.70
N LEU A 6 31.63 4.76 -2.49
CA LEU A 6 30.87 3.81 -3.29
C LEU A 6 29.37 3.94 -2.93
N LYS A 7 28.55 4.31 -3.91
CA LYS A 7 27.07 4.40 -3.76
C LYS A 7 26.36 3.03 -3.66
N LYS A 8 27.10 1.93 -3.71
CA LYS A 8 26.51 0.58 -3.53
C LYS A 8 26.65 0.16 -2.08
N ASN A 9 25.52 -0.03 -1.40
CA ASN A 9 25.50 -0.76 -0.14
C ASN A 9 25.97 -2.20 -0.39
N ILE A 10 27.14 -2.53 0.13
CA ILE A 10 27.74 -3.88 0.04
C ILE A 10 27.14 -4.81 1.11
N SER A 11 26.34 -4.31 2.03
CA SER A 11 25.75 -5.15 3.07
C SER A 11 24.64 -6.02 2.48
N ILE A 12 24.93 -7.29 2.29
CA ILE A 12 23.92 -8.32 2.15
C ILE A 12 23.33 -8.52 3.55
N ASN A 13 22.18 -7.94 3.81
CA ASN A 13 21.47 -8.20 5.05
C ASN A 13 20.57 -9.44 4.85
N PRO A 14 20.88 -10.60 5.43
CA PRO A 14 20.07 -11.82 5.29
C PRO A 14 18.70 -11.69 5.95
N ILE A 15 18.50 -10.67 6.80
CA ILE A 15 17.21 -10.35 7.45
C ILE A 15 16.43 -9.30 6.67
N LYS A 16 16.92 -8.90 5.50
CA LYS A 16 16.24 -7.91 4.68
C LYS A 16 14.86 -8.39 4.26
N ILE A 17 13.83 -7.74 4.80
CA ILE A 17 12.44 -8.01 4.43
C ILE A 17 12.13 -7.36 3.08
N SER A 18 11.41 -8.07 2.23
CA SER A 18 11.16 -7.70 0.84
C SER A 18 10.23 -6.50 0.65
N GLN A 19 10.35 -5.80 -0.48
CA GLN A 19 9.46 -4.70 -0.83
C GLN A 19 7.97 -5.12 -0.94
N PRO A 20 7.60 -6.24 -1.59
CA PRO A 20 6.20 -6.67 -1.67
C PRO A 20 5.54 -6.84 -0.30
N LEU A 21 6.30 -7.29 0.71
CA LEU A 21 5.78 -7.38 2.08
C LEU A 21 5.50 -5.99 2.67
N GLY A 22 6.38 -5.02 2.41
CA GLY A 22 6.16 -3.63 2.81
C GLY A 22 4.92 -3.03 2.16
N GLY A 23 4.72 -3.30 0.86
CA GLY A 23 3.52 -2.89 0.14
C GLY A 23 2.25 -3.53 0.69
N ALA A 24 2.30 -4.82 1.00
CA ALA A 24 1.19 -5.52 1.62
C ALA A 24 0.86 -4.96 3.02
N LEU A 25 1.88 -4.60 3.80
CA LEU A 25 1.70 -3.93 5.10
C LEU A 25 1.02 -2.57 4.96
N ALA A 26 1.49 -1.74 4.03
CA ALA A 26 0.88 -0.43 3.77
C ALA A 26 -0.62 -0.54 3.45
N LEU A 27 -1.00 -1.53 2.63
CA LEU A 27 -2.40 -1.76 2.24
C LEU A 27 -3.29 -2.20 3.40
N GLN A 28 -2.75 -2.79 4.48
CA GLN A 28 -3.56 -3.06 5.68
C GLN A 28 -4.04 -1.77 6.36
N GLY A 29 -3.41 -0.63 6.10
CA GLY A 29 -3.81 0.67 6.63
C GLY A 29 -4.90 1.39 5.82
N PHE A 30 -5.54 0.72 4.85
CA PHE A 30 -6.67 1.22 4.07
C PHE A 30 -7.90 0.34 4.27
N PHE A 31 -9.04 0.96 4.49
CA PHE A 31 -10.29 0.24 4.77
C PHE A 31 -10.73 -0.60 3.56
N LYS A 32 -11.09 -1.86 3.80
CA LYS A 32 -11.44 -2.84 2.75
C LYS A 32 -10.41 -2.95 1.63
N ALA A 33 -9.13 -2.83 1.96
CA ALA A 33 -8.07 -3.04 0.97
C ALA A 33 -7.77 -4.53 0.77
N MET A 34 -7.39 -4.86 -0.48
CA MET A 34 -6.91 -6.19 -0.87
C MET A 34 -5.58 -6.07 -1.61
N PRO A 35 -4.46 -6.36 -0.96
CA PRO A 35 -3.19 -6.56 -1.65
C PRO A 35 -3.21 -7.86 -2.46
N ILE A 36 -2.77 -7.79 -3.72
CA ILE A 36 -2.57 -8.94 -4.60
C ILE A 36 -1.07 -9.05 -4.89
N ILE A 37 -0.45 -10.12 -4.44
CA ILE A 37 0.94 -10.44 -4.79
C ILE A 37 0.96 -11.01 -6.21
N HIS A 38 1.52 -10.25 -7.14
CA HIS A 38 1.66 -10.65 -8.53
C HIS A 38 2.93 -11.48 -8.73
N GLY A 39 2.76 -12.79 -8.60
CA GLY A 39 3.86 -13.73 -8.59
C GLY A 39 3.42 -15.16 -8.28
N SER A 40 4.37 -15.99 -7.88
CA SER A 40 4.08 -17.38 -7.52
C SER A 40 3.28 -17.46 -6.22
N GLN A 41 2.53 -18.54 -6.05
CA GLN A 41 1.72 -18.81 -4.85
C GLN A 41 2.57 -18.82 -3.57
N GLY A 42 3.80 -19.31 -3.64
CA GLY A 42 4.71 -19.41 -2.50
C GLY A 42 5.06 -18.06 -1.89
N CYS A 43 5.24 -17.01 -2.72
CA CYS A 43 5.54 -15.66 -2.27
C CYS A 43 4.42 -15.11 -1.37
N ALA A 44 3.17 -15.25 -1.79
CA ALA A 44 2.02 -14.79 -1.02
C ALA A 44 1.81 -15.62 0.25
N ALA A 45 1.96 -16.94 0.18
CA ALA A 45 1.83 -17.84 1.33
C ALA A 45 2.86 -17.52 2.41
N PHE A 46 4.12 -17.28 2.01
CA PHE A 46 5.19 -16.89 2.93
C PHE A 46 4.91 -15.52 3.58
N ALA A 47 4.58 -14.51 2.78
CA ALA A 47 4.27 -13.17 3.25
C ALA A 47 3.10 -13.19 4.24
N LYS A 48 2.01 -13.90 3.89
CA LYS A 48 0.82 -14.03 4.75
C LYS A 48 1.14 -14.74 6.06
N SER A 49 1.90 -15.83 6.01
CA SER A 49 2.31 -16.58 7.21
C SER A 49 3.15 -15.72 8.15
N LEU A 50 4.13 -14.97 7.60
CA LEU A 50 5.00 -14.10 8.38
C LEU A 50 4.20 -12.99 9.08
N MET A 51 3.35 -12.29 8.35
CA MET A 51 2.54 -11.19 8.89
C MET A 51 1.52 -11.70 9.92
N THR A 52 0.82 -12.81 9.65
CA THR A 52 -0.16 -13.40 10.58
C THR A 52 0.51 -13.82 11.89
N ARG A 53 1.72 -14.40 11.82
CA ARG A 53 2.47 -14.77 13.04
C ARG A 53 2.95 -13.56 13.83
N HIS A 54 3.32 -12.48 13.16
CA HIS A 54 3.81 -11.25 13.79
C HIS A 54 2.68 -10.49 14.48
N PHE A 55 1.61 -10.20 13.73
CA PHE A 55 0.50 -9.40 14.22
C PHE A 55 -0.56 -10.21 14.98
N ARG A 56 -0.56 -11.55 14.86
CA ARG A 56 -1.55 -12.46 15.44
C ARG A 56 -2.99 -12.16 14.99
N GLU A 57 -3.13 -11.59 13.81
CA GLU A 57 -4.40 -11.25 13.18
C GLU A 57 -4.49 -11.85 11.76
N PRO A 58 -5.71 -12.10 11.26
CA PRO A 58 -5.90 -12.46 9.86
C PRO A 58 -5.44 -11.32 8.94
N ILE A 59 -4.60 -11.64 7.97
CA ILE A 59 -4.08 -10.67 7.01
C ILE A 59 -4.82 -10.82 5.68
N ALA A 60 -5.43 -9.71 5.22
CA ALA A 60 -6.00 -9.63 3.89
C ALA A 60 -4.87 -9.71 2.84
N MET A 61 -4.89 -10.72 1.98
CA MET A 61 -3.90 -10.89 0.91
C MET A 61 -4.35 -11.97 -0.07
N GLN A 62 -4.16 -11.70 -1.36
CA GLN A 62 -4.39 -12.64 -2.46
C GLN A 62 -3.16 -12.75 -3.36
N THR A 63 -3.20 -13.62 -4.35
CA THR A 63 -2.11 -13.83 -5.31
C THR A 63 -2.67 -14.13 -6.70
N THR A 64 -1.90 -13.79 -7.74
CA THR A 64 -2.17 -14.23 -9.11
C THR A 64 -1.77 -15.69 -9.33
N ALA A 65 -1.05 -16.31 -8.40
CA ALA A 65 -0.61 -17.71 -8.40
C ALA A 65 0.04 -18.13 -9.73
N LEU A 66 0.96 -17.28 -10.25
CA LEU A 66 1.61 -17.54 -11.54
C LEU A 66 2.35 -18.88 -11.55
N GLN A 67 2.13 -19.63 -12.60
CA GLN A 67 2.86 -20.85 -12.95
C GLN A 67 3.90 -20.55 -14.04
N GLU A 68 4.83 -21.45 -14.28
CA GLU A 68 5.90 -21.29 -15.26
C GLU A 68 5.39 -20.87 -16.65
N MET A 69 4.30 -21.48 -17.12
CA MET A 69 3.68 -21.16 -18.40
C MET A 69 3.18 -19.70 -18.47
N ASN A 70 2.63 -19.19 -17.36
CA ASN A 70 2.16 -17.80 -17.30
C ASN A 70 3.32 -16.81 -17.33
N VAL A 71 4.48 -17.17 -16.74
CA VAL A 71 5.68 -16.34 -16.76
C VAL A 71 6.27 -16.25 -18.17
N ILE A 72 6.22 -17.36 -18.95
CA ILE A 72 6.77 -17.43 -20.30
C ILE A 72 5.84 -16.77 -21.34
N PHE A 73 4.53 -17.03 -21.27
CA PHE A 73 3.55 -16.61 -22.26
C PHE A 73 2.76 -15.35 -21.91
N GLY A 74 3.06 -14.73 -20.76
CA GLY A 74 2.42 -13.51 -20.27
C GLY A 74 1.46 -13.75 -19.11
N ALA A 75 1.53 -12.86 -18.13
CA ALA A 75 0.80 -12.95 -16.87
C ALA A 75 -0.57 -12.24 -16.90
N GLU A 76 -0.88 -11.49 -17.98
CA GLU A 76 -2.08 -10.64 -18.11
C GLU A 76 -3.38 -11.38 -17.78
N LYS A 77 -3.59 -12.57 -18.39
CA LYS A 77 -4.82 -13.36 -18.15
C LYS A 77 -4.99 -13.75 -16.68
N SER A 78 -3.89 -14.18 -16.04
CA SER A 78 -3.90 -14.54 -14.62
C SER A 78 -4.16 -13.34 -13.73
N LEU A 79 -3.63 -12.18 -14.10
CA LEU A 79 -3.88 -10.91 -13.41
C LEU A 79 -5.36 -10.53 -13.49
N TYR A 80 -5.96 -10.53 -14.68
CA TYR A 80 -7.36 -10.17 -14.87
C TYR A 80 -8.29 -11.16 -14.17
N GLN A 81 -7.98 -12.44 -14.21
CA GLN A 81 -8.74 -13.44 -13.45
C GLN A 81 -8.66 -13.22 -11.95
N ALA A 82 -7.48 -12.87 -11.42
CA ALA A 82 -7.32 -12.57 -9.99
C ALA A 82 -8.10 -11.32 -9.59
N LEU A 83 -8.07 -10.26 -10.39
CA LEU A 83 -8.84 -9.02 -10.17
C LEU A 83 -10.34 -9.32 -10.13
N ASN A 84 -10.87 -10.00 -11.15
CA ASN A 84 -12.29 -10.35 -11.22
C ASN A 84 -12.71 -11.21 -10.02
N ASN A 85 -11.95 -12.24 -9.68
CA ASN A 85 -12.22 -13.10 -8.54
C ASN A 85 -12.25 -12.34 -7.21
N VAL A 86 -11.34 -11.38 -7.03
CA VAL A 86 -11.27 -10.55 -5.81
C VAL A 86 -12.46 -9.60 -5.75
N ILE A 87 -12.81 -8.98 -6.85
CA ILE A 87 -13.96 -8.06 -6.96
C ILE A 87 -15.25 -8.80 -6.67
N ASP A 88 -15.49 -9.92 -7.33
CA ASP A 88 -16.75 -10.68 -7.23
C ASP A 88 -16.95 -11.29 -5.84
N LYS A 89 -15.87 -11.79 -5.21
CA LYS A 89 -15.97 -12.48 -3.92
C LYS A 89 -15.91 -11.57 -2.70
N HIS A 90 -15.18 -10.46 -2.79
CA HIS A 90 -14.82 -9.67 -1.60
C HIS A 90 -15.27 -8.21 -1.67
N ASN A 91 -15.54 -7.69 -2.85
CA ASN A 91 -15.96 -6.29 -3.08
C ASN A 91 -15.07 -5.27 -2.32
N PRO A 92 -13.74 -5.25 -2.56
CA PRO A 92 -12.83 -4.32 -1.91
C PRO A 92 -13.03 -2.88 -2.42
N GLU A 93 -12.58 -1.89 -1.64
CA GLU A 93 -12.51 -0.48 -2.06
C GLU A 93 -11.15 -0.16 -2.72
N PHE A 94 -10.09 -0.80 -2.23
CA PHE A 94 -8.74 -0.63 -2.74
C PHE A 94 -8.16 -1.98 -3.18
N ILE A 95 -7.58 -2.03 -4.37
CA ILE A 95 -6.82 -3.19 -4.86
C ILE A 95 -5.44 -2.71 -5.27
N GLY A 96 -4.43 -3.11 -4.51
CA GLY A 96 -3.02 -2.89 -4.85
C GLY A 96 -2.38 -4.15 -5.39
N VAL A 97 -1.96 -4.14 -6.65
CA VAL A 97 -1.23 -5.25 -7.25
C VAL A 97 0.27 -4.99 -7.10
N LEU A 98 0.93 -5.86 -6.36
CA LEU A 98 2.33 -5.73 -5.97
C LEU A 98 3.16 -6.71 -6.78
N SER A 99 4.10 -6.20 -7.62
CA SER A 99 4.99 -7.08 -8.36
C SER A 99 5.94 -7.84 -7.43
N THR A 100 6.57 -8.87 -7.95
CA THR A 100 7.62 -9.64 -7.28
C THR A 100 8.87 -9.70 -8.15
N ALA A 101 10.00 -10.17 -7.60
CA ALA A 101 11.20 -10.38 -8.39
C ALA A 101 10.94 -11.24 -9.65
N LEU A 102 10.04 -12.22 -9.54
CA LEU A 102 9.68 -13.10 -10.67
C LEU A 102 9.10 -12.31 -11.84
N THR A 103 8.09 -11.48 -11.60
CA THR A 103 7.42 -10.71 -12.66
C THR A 103 8.28 -9.55 -13.18
N GLU A 104 9.10 -8.96 -12.31
CA GLU A 104 10.06 -7.92 -12.72
C GLU A 104 11.16 -8.46 -13.62
N VAL A 105 11.70 -9.66 -13.33
CA VAL A 105 12.72 -10.31 -14.18
C VAL A 105 12.12 -10.82 -15.47
N ALA A 106 10.87 -11.29 -15.44
CA ALA A 106 10.13 -11.70 -16.64
C ALA A 106 9.78 -10.52 -17.58
N GLY A 107 9.91 -9.28 -17.09
CA GLY A 107 9.58 -8.09 -17.87
C GLY A 107 8.08 -7.88 -18.07
N ASP A 108 7.26 -8.34 -17.11
CA ASP A 108 5.81 -8.15 -17.17
C ASP A 108 5.43 -6.65 -17.04
N ASP A 109 4.61 -6.15 -17.96
CA ASP A 109 4.12 -4.77 -17.94
C ASP A 109 2.89 -4.63 -17.03
N LEU A 110 3.11 -4.79 -15.72
CA LEU A 110 2.06 -4.67 -14.72
C LEU A 110 1.30 -3.34 -14.83
N GLN A 111 2.00 -2.22 -15.06
CA GLN A 111 1.38 -0.89 -15.13
C GLN A 111 0.48 -0.75 -16.37
N GLY A 112 0.92 -1.24 -17.52
CA GLY A 112 0.15 -1.26 -18.76
C GLY A 112 -1.10 -2.12 -18.62
N ASN A 113 -0.94 -3.33 -18.08
CA ASN A 113 -2.03 -4.27 -17.85
C ASN A 113 -3.10 -3.71 -16.90
N ILE A 114 -2.71 -3.06 -15.81
CA ILE A 114 -3.65 -2.41 -14.88
C ILE A 114 -4.38 -1.24 -15.55
N LYS A 115 -3.67 -0.38 -16.29
CA LYS A 115 -4.30 0.74 -17.02
C LYS A 115 -5.32 0.23 -18.03
N GLU A 116 -5.01 -0.84 -18.75
CA GLU A 116 -5.92 -1.45 -19.71
C GLU A 116 -7.15 -2.05 -19.03
N TYR A 117 -6.95 -2.76 -17.90
CA TYR A 117 -8.05 -3.31 -17.11
C TYR A 117 -9.01 -2.22 -16.62
N VAL A 118 -8.48 -1.14 -16.05
CA VAL A 118 -9.29 0.00 -15.56
C VAL A 118 -10.02 0.69 -16.74
N LYS A 119 -9.37 0.83 -17.89
CA LYS A 119 -9.98 1.40 -19.09
C LYS A 119 -11.14 0.54 -19.63
N LYS A 120 -11.05 -0.79 -19.54
CA LYS A 120 -12.12 -1.73 -19.91
C LYS A 120 -13.31 -1.71 -18.93
N ASN A 121 -13.10 -1.22 -17.69
CA ASN A 121 -14.10 -1.17 -16.63
C ASN A 121 -14.33 0.26 -16.11
N PRO A 122 -14.79 1.21 -16.93
CA PRO A 122 -14.83 2.63 -16.59
C PRO A 122 -15.84 2.99 -15.50
N SER A 123 -16.85 2.16 -15.26
CA SER A 123 -17.83 2.33 -14.19
C SER A 123 -17.35 1.83 -12.82
N ASP A 124 -16.16 1.23 -12.74
CA ASP A 124 -15.61 0.76 -11.48
C ASP A 124 -15.06 1.94 -10.65
N HIS A 125 -15.68 2.19 -9.52
CA HIS A 125 -15.30 3.27 -8.59
C HIS A 125 -14.11 2.92 -7.71
N ARG A 126 -13.68 1.65 -7.68
CA ARG A 126 -12.57 1.15 -6.85
C ARG A 126 -11.25 1.82 -7.23
N VAL A 127 -10.37 1.93 -6.24
CA VAL A 127 -8.98 2.34 -6.47
C VAL A 127 -8.15 1.09 -6.80
N ILE A 128 -7.86 0.87 -8.09
CA ILE A 128 -7.05 -0.24 -8.58
C ILE A 128 -5.74 0.32 -9.12
N PHE A 129 -4.61 -0.17 -8.62
CA PHE A 129 -3.28 0.30 -9.03
C PHE A 129 -2.24 -0.81 -8.93
N GLY A 130 -1.17 -0.66 -9.71
CA GLY A 130 -0.01 -1.56 -9.69
C GLY A 130 1.22 -0.86 -9.13
N VAL A 131 2.07 -1.60 -8.43
CA VAL A 131 3.35 -1.09 -7.90
C VAL A 131 4.48 -2.05 -8.24
N SER A 132 5.56 -1.50 -8.84
CA SER A 132 6.79 -2.26 -9.11
C SER A 132 7.63 -2.34 -7.82
N LEU A 133 7.77 -3.55 -7.29
CA LEU A 133 8.41 -3.85 -6.01
C LEU A 133 9.43 -4.98 -6.12
N PRO A 134 10.51 -4.83 -6.91
CA PRO A 134 11.51 -5.88 -7.06
C PRO A 134 12.23 -6.17 -5.75
N ASP A 135 12.33 -7.45 -5.37
CA ASP A 135 12.97 -7.89 -4.12
C ASP A 135 14.48 -7.65 -4.08
N PHE A 136 15.11 -7.53 -5.25
CA PHE A 136 16.55 -7.27 -5.36
C PHE A 136 16.94 -5.79 -5.16
N LYS A 137 15.96 -4.89 -4.99
CA LYS A 137 16.16 -3.46 -4.68
C LYS A 137 15.35 -3.08 -3.45
N GLY A 138 15.83 -2.07 -2.70
CA GLY A 138 15.07 -1.53 -1.58
C GLY A 138 14.84 -2.51 -0.42
N SER A 139 13.84 -2.26 0.39
CA SER A 139 13.51 -3.01 1.61
C SER A 139 12.00 -2.88 1.89
N LEU A 140 11.52 -3.43 3.02
CA LEU A 140 10.14 -3.27 3.50
C LEU A 140 9.72 -1.79 3.50
N GLU A 141 10.54 -0.92 4.07
CA GLU A 141 10.29 0.53 4.16
C GLU A 141 10.08 1.16 2.79
N THR A 142 10.91 0.79 1.80
CA THR A 142 10.79 1.28 0.43
C THR A 142 9.52 0.78 -0.24
N GLY A 143 9.16 -0.48 -0.01
CA GLY A 143 7.93 -1.06 -0.55
C GLY A 143 6.68 -0.42 0.05
N TYR A 144 6.71 -0.14 1.35
CA TYR A 144 5.65 0.55 2.06
C TYR A 144 5.41 1.95 1.48
N SER A 145 6.45 2.78 1.44
CA SER A 145 6.33 4.16 0.96
C SER A 145 5.92 4.26 -0.51
N LYS A 146 6.51 3.43 -1.39
CA LYS A 146 6.13 3.38 -2.82
C LYS A 146 4.66 2.99 -3.02
N THR A 147 4.16 2.08 -2.20
CA THR A 147 2.76 1.63 -2.31
C THR A 147 1.82 2.75 -1.91
N VAL A 148 2.11 3.46 -0.82
CA VAL A 148 1.32 4.64 -0.42
C VAL A 148 1.39 5.74 -1.46
N GLU A 149 2.58 6.04 -1.99
CA GLU A 149 2.79 7.03 -3.05
C GLU A 149 1.95 6.72 -4.29
N ASN A 150 1.99 5.48 -4.78
CA ASN A 150 1.21 5.06 -5.96
C ASN A 150 -0.29 5.09 -5.71
N LEU A 151 -0.74 4.75 -4.52
CA LEU A 151 -2.16 4.81 -4.16
C LEU A 151 -2.63 6.27 -4.12
N VAL A 152 -1.91 7.15 -3.42
CA VAL A 152 -2.22 8.58 -3.32
C VAL A 152 -2.21 9.22 -4.71
N ASP A 153 -1.19 8.95 -5.53
CA ASP A 153 -1.12 9.42 -6.93
C ASP A 153 -2.31 8.96 -7.76
N THR A 154 -2.73 7.70 -7.59
CA THR A 154 -3.90 7.15 -8.28
C THR A 154 -5.19 7.87 -7.87
N VAL A 155 -5.36 8.15 -6.58
CA VAL A 155 -6.53 8.88 -6.06
C VAL A 155 -6.55 10.32 -6.58
N ILE A 156 -5.42 11.00 -6.56
CA ILE A 156 -5.29 12.38 -7.10
C ILE A 156 -5.62 12.40 -8.61
N LYS A 157 -5.09 11.46 -9.38
CA LYS A 157 -5.34 11.37 -10.84
C LYS A 157 -6.78 11.02 -11.22
N LYS A 158 -7.52 10.36 -10.34
CA LYS A 158 -8.97 10.15 -10.54
C LYS A 158 -9.74 11.48 -10.55
N GLY A 159 -9.19 12.53 -9.94
CA GLY A 159 -9.75 13.89 -9.96
C GLY A 159 -10.94 14.09 -9.03
N ASN A 160 -11.53 15.29 -9.11
CA ASN A 160 -12.69 15.72 -8.32
C ASN A 160 -12.47 15.70 -6.79
N LEU A 161 -11.22 15.89 -6.34
CA LEU A 161 -10.93 16.00 -4.91
C LEU A 161 -11.24 17.43 -4.43
N PRO A 162 -11.81 17.58 -3.23
CA PRO A 162 -11.99 18.90 -2.61
C PRO A 162 -10.61 19.47 -2.25
N THR A 163 -10.42 20.77 -2.52
CA THR A 163 -9.15 21.47 -2.25
C THR A 163 -9.32 22.63 -1.28
N LYS A 164 -10.56 22.91 -0.83
CA LYS A 164 -10.82 23.98 0.13
C LYS A 164 -10.27 23.59 1.50
N THR A 165 -9.25 24.30 1.97
CA THR A 165 -8.63 24.06 3.26
C THR A 165 -9.64 24.11 4.41
N VAL A 166 -9.60 23.10 5.26
CA VAL A 166 -10.38 22.98 6.50
C VAL A 166 -9.45 23.22 7.68
N ARG A 167 -9.79 24.22 8.48
CA ARG A 167 -9.00 24.58 9.66
C ARG A 167 -8.86 23.42 10.63
N ASN A 168 -7.67 23.27 11.20
CA ASN A 168 -7.28 22.20 12.13
C ASN A 168 -7.36 20.79 11.54
N ARG A 169 -7.53 20.61 10.22
CA ARG A 169 -7.39 19.29 9.59
C ARG A 169 -5.94 19.02 9.28
N VAL A 170 -5.44 17.86 9.68
CA VAL A 170 -4.03 17.47 9.56
C VAL A 170 -3.92 16.10 8.89
N ASN A 171 -3.09 16.00 7.85
CA ASN A 171 -2.66 14.68 7.37
C ASN A 171 -1.52 14.17 8.25
N LEU A 172 -1.60 12.92 8.65
CA LEU A 172 -0.52 12.20 9.31
C LEU A 172 0.00 11.11 8.37
N LEU A 173 1.27 11.20 7.99
CA LEU A 173 1.95 10.23 7.12
C LEU A 173 2.96 9.41 7.93
N PRO A 174 2.54 8.31 8.56
CA PRO A 174 3.42 7.46 9.36
C PRO A 174 4.22 6.51 8.46
N ALA A 175 5.51 6.37 8.70
CA ALA A 175 6.36 5.39 8.05
C ALA A 175 6.24 3.99 8.70
N ALA A 176 6.75 2.96 8.01
CA ALA A 176 6.57 1.56 8.39
C ALA A 176 7.21 1.15 9.73
N HIS A 177 8.08 1.98 10.30
CA HIS A 177 8.71 1.71 11.60
C HIS A 177 7.81 2.03 12.80
N LEU A 178 6.72 2.79 12.61
CA LEU A 178 5.77 3.09 13.67
C LEU A 178 4.84 1.89 13.93
N THR A 179 4.66 1.57 15.20
CA THR A 179 3.69 0.56 15.61
C THR A 179 2.27 1.12 15.60
N PRO A 180 1.22 0.27 15.58
CA PRO A 180 -0.15 0.72 15.78
C PRO A 180 -0.34 1.57 17.04
N GLY A 181 0.35 1.22 18.14
CA GLY A 181 0.33 1.98 19.40
C GLY A 181 0.92 3.38 19.27
N ASP A 182 2.05 3.52 18.57
CA ASP A 182 2.66 4.84 18.28
C ASP A 182 1.69 5.71 17.48
N MET A 183 1.03 5.13 16.47
CA MET A 183 0.04 5.86 15.67
C MET A 183 -1.16 6.31 16.51
N MET A 184 -1.65 5.47 17.42
CA MET A 184 -2.73 5.82 18.35
C MET A 184 -2.32 6.99 19.24
N GLU A 185 -1.14 6.95 19.83
CA GLU A 185 -0.64 8.00 20.71
C GLU A 185 -0.48 9.34 19.97
N ILE A 186 0.10 9.31 18.76
CA ILE A 186 0.25 10.52 17.94
C ILE A 186 -1.13 11.12 17.59
N LYS A 187 -2.10 10.27 17.22
CA LYS A 187 -3.47 10.72 16.94
C LYS A 187 -4.12 11.35 18.19
N GLU A 188 -3.96 10.72 19.35
CA GLU A 188 -4.49 11.23 20.61
C GLU A 188 -3.91 12.63 20.93
N ILE A 189 -2.59 12.79 20.80
CA ILE A 189 -1.94 14.09 20.98
C ILE A 189 -2.54 15.14 20.04
N LEU A 190 -2.69 14.82 18.75
CA LEU A 190 -3.26 15.76 17.78
C LEU A 190 -4.73 16.09 18.09
N TYR A 191 -5.53 15.12 18.55
CA TYR A 191 -6.92 15.37 19.00
C TYR A 191 -6.98 16.30 20.21
N GLN A 192 -6.04 16.19 21.16
CA GLN A 192 -5.95 17.11 22.30
C GLN A 192 -5.63 18.55 21.87
N PHE A 193 -4.96 18.75 20.74
CA PHE A 193 -4.79 20.05 20.09
C PHE A 193 -6.02 20.50 19.28
N GLY A 194 -7.09 19.73 19.26
CA GLY A 194 -8.31 20.04 18.50
C GLY A 194 -8.19 19.79 17.01
N CYS A 195 -7.23 18.94 16.58
CA CYS A 195 -7.05 18.60 15.17
C CYS A 195 -7.98 17.47 14.73
N GLU A 196 -8.49 17.56 13.50
CA GLU A 196 -9.07 16.46 12.76
C GLU A 196 -7.96 15.76 11.98
N VAL A 197 -7.73 14.46 12.24
CA VAL A 197 -6.55 13.74 11.70
C VAL A 197 -6.95 12.76 10.62
N ILE A 198 -6.32 12.88 9.44
CA ILE A 198 -6.39 11.89 8.35
C ILE A 198 -5.05 11.16 8.33
N THR A 199 -5.02 9.90 8.79
CA THR A 199 -3.80 9.10 8.84
C THR A 199 -3.66 8.24 7.59
N ILE A 200 -2.55 8.36 6.84
CA ILE A 200 -2.33 7.72 5.55
C ILE A 200 -0.97 7.01 5.50
N PRO A 201 -0.95 5.66 5.55
CA PRO A 201 -2.02 4.72 5.89
C PRO A 201 -2.28 4.66 7.40
N ASP A 202 -3.44 4.18 7.84
CA ASP A 202 -3.79 4.04 9.26
C ASP A 202 -3.76 2.57 9.72
N LEU A 203 -2.68 2.14 10.34
CA LEU A 203 -2.55 0.79 10.90
C LEU A 203 -3.09 0.69 12.34
N SER A 204 -3.46 1.80 12.96
CA SER A 204 -3.84 1.85 14.37
C SER A 204 -5.08 0.99 14.71
N ALA A 205 -6.01 0.86 13.75
CA ALA A 205 -7.24 0.09 13.91
C ALA A 205 -7.23 -1.27 13.19
N SER A 206 -6.23 -1.54 12.32
CA SER A 206 -6.20 -2.75 11.49
C SER A 206 -5.26 -3.83 11.99
N LEU A 207 -4.21 -3.46 12.71
CA LEU A 207 -3.18 -4.38 13.21
C LEU A 207 -2.90 -4.16 14.70
N SER A 208 -3.94 -3.85 15.45
CA SER A 208 -3.86 -3.48 16.88
C SER A 208 -3.86 -4.67 17.86
N GLY A 209 -3.94 -5.89 17.38
CA GLY A 209 -3.98 -7.09 18.21
C GLY A 209 -5.35 -7.36 18.88
N HIS A 210 -6.40 -6.68 18.46
CA HIS A 210 -7.75 -6.90 18.98
C HIS A 210 -8.33 -8.21 18.45
N LEU A 211 -8.92 -9.01 19.33
CA LEU A 211 -9.66 -10.20 18.94
C LEU A 211 -10.90 -9.79 18.12
N LEU A 212 -10.86 -10.10 16.83
CA LEU A 212 -11.96 -9.83 15.94
C LEU A 212 -13.11 -10.82 16.18
N THR A 213 -14.32 -10.32 16.31
CA THR A 213 -15.54 -11.15 16.33
C THR A 213 -15.89 -11.54 14.89
N GLY A 214 -15.39 -12.69 14.45
CA GLY A 214 -15.63 -13.26 13.13
C GLY A 214 -14.56 -12.96 12.09
N PHE A 215 -14.55 -13.74 11.02
CA PHE A 215 -13.60 -13.65 9.91
C PHE A 215 -13.96 -12.51 8.93
N SER A 216 -12.97 -11.80 8.44
CA SER A 216 -13.08 -10.91 7.29
C SER A 216 -11.94 -11.19 6.32
N ALA A 217 -12.26 -11.28 5.04
CA ALA A 217 -11.26 -11.43 3.98
C ALA A 217 -10.56 -10.11 3.62
N LEU A 218 -11.11 -8.98 4.07
CA LEU A 218 -10.60 -7.63 3.82
C LEU A 218 -10.11 -7.00 5.14
N SER A 219 -9.22 -6.00 5.05
CA SER A 219 -8.85 -5.19 6.20
C SER A 219 -10.09 -4.48 6.76
N ARG A 220 -10.28 -4.54 8.09
CA ARG A 220 -11.45 -3.93 8.77
C ARG A 220 -11.16 -2.53 9.28
N GLY A 221 -9.90 -2.25 9.57
CA GLY A 221 -9.42 -0.93 9.95
C GLY A 221 -8.84 -0.18 8.76
N GLY A 222 -8.18 0.92 9.04
CA GLY A 222 -7.53 1.74 8.04
C GLY A 222 -8.37 2.93 7.58
N VAL A 223 -7.75 3.80 6.78
CA VAL A 223 -8.40 5.00 6.25
C VAL A 223 -9.39 4.64 5.15
N PRO A 224 -10.67 5.06 5.25
CA PRO A 224 -11.65 4.86 4.18
C PRO A 224 -11.42 5.81 3.01
N ILE A 225 -11.97 5.46 1.84
CA ILE A 225 -11.78 6.24 0.61
C ILE A 225 -12.30 7.68 0.75
N GLU A 226 -13.39 7.88 1.46
CA GLU A 226 -14.00 9.19 1.68
C GLU A 226 -13.07 10.12 2.49
N SER A 227 -12.43 9.59 3.54
CA SER A 227 -11.42 10.33 4.31
C SER A 227 -10.16 10.59 3.51
N LEU A 228 -9.69 9.60 2.74
CA LEU A 228 -8.53 9.76 1.88
C LEU A 228 -8.75 10.84 0.81
N GLN A 229 -9.95 10.93 0.25
CA GLN A 229 -10.31 11.97 -0.73
C GLN A 229 -10.26 13.38 -0.12
N GLN A 230 -10.37 13.52 1.20
CA GLN A 230 -10.25 14.81 1.90
C GLN A 230 -8.79 15.25 2.15
N MET A 231 -7.78 14.46 1.77
CA MET A 231 -6.38 14.75 2.10
C MET A 231 -5.89 16.11 1.58
N LEU A 232 -6.44 16.60 0.44
CA LEU A 232 -6.06 17.90 -0.12
C LEU A 232 -6.73 19.10 0.59
N THR A 233 -7.59 18.83 1.56
CA THR A 233 -8.22 19.88 2.38
C THR A 233 -7.53 20.10 3.71
N ALA A 234 -6.47 19.34 4.00
CA ALA A 234 -5.72 19.50 5.24
C ALA A 234 -4.95 20.83 5.27
N GLU A 235 -4.94 21.47 6.43
CA GLU A 235 -4.16 22.70 6.67
C GLU A 235 -2.66 22.40 6.77
N MET A 236 -2.31 21.19 7.19
CA MET A 236 -0.93 20.75 7.38
C MET A 236 -0.79 19.25 7.12
N THR A 237 0.39 18.84 6.63
CA THR A 237 0.78 17.45 6.49
C THR A 237 1.98 17.13 7.36
N LEU A 238 1.82 16.27 8.36
CA LEU A 238 2.88 15.76 9.23
C LEU A 238 3.47 14.47 8.67
N VAL A 239 4.75 14.51 8.33
CA VAL A 239 5.49 13.35 7.83
C VAL A 239 6.36 12.79 8.95
N ILE A 240 6.11 11.55 9.36
CA ILE A 240 6.91 10.87 10.38
C ILE A 240 7.70 9.72 9.74
N GLY A 241 8.96 10.02 9.46
CA GLY A 241 9.91 9.15 8.75
C GLY A 241 10.20 9.64 7.34
N SER A 242 11.49 9.75 7.01
CA SER A 242 11.97 10.32 5.73
C SER A 242 11.51 9.54 4.49
N SER A 243 11.18 8.25 4.63
CA SER A 243 10.67 7.42 3.55
C SER A 243 9.30 7.90 3.02
N MET A 244 8.53 8.62 3.86
CA MET A 244 7.21 9.15 3.49
C MET A 244 7.25 10.57 2.92
N GLU A 245 8.42 11.23 2.86
CA GLU A 245 8.57 12.56 2.23
C GLU A 245 8.07 12.63 0.78
N PRO A 246 8.28 11.60 -0.10
CA PRO A 246 7.74 11.64 -1.45
C PRO A 246 6.21 11.76 -1.47
N VAL A 247 5.51 11.10 -0.54
CA VAL A 247 4.05 11.18 -0.40
C VAL A 247 3.63 12.59 0.03
N GLY A 248 4.31 13.17 1.03
CA GLY A 248 4.06 14.55 1.46
C GLY A 248 4.23 15.55 0.32
N LYS A 249 5.32 15.46 -0.43
CA LYS A 249 5.57 16.31 -1.61
C LYS A 249 4.53 16.12 -2.72
N LEU A 250 3.99 14.91 -2.88
CA LEU A 250 2.94 14.63 -3.85
C LEU A 250 1.63 15.34 -3.46
N ILE A 251 1.24 15.27 -2.20
CA ILE A 251 0.06 15.95 -1.66
C ILE A 251 0.22 17.48 -1.78
N GLU A 252 1.36 18.03 -1.37
CA GLU A 252 1.70 19.45 -1.49
C GLU A 252 1.57 19.96 -2.95
N LYS A 253 2.12 19.22 -3.93
CA LYS A 253 2.01 19.57 -5.35
C LYS A 253 0.58 19.53 -5.89
N ALA A 254 -0.28 18.71 -5.30
CA ALA A 254 -1.67 18.59 -5.70
C ALA A 254 -2.58 19.67 -5.05
N GLY A 255 -2.04 20.52 -4.19
CA GLY A 255 -2.75 21.64 -3.55
C GLY A 255 -3.18 21.35 -2.11
N GLY A 256 -2.55 20.39 -1.45
CA GLY A 256 -2.74 20.07 -0.03
C GLY A 256 -1.69 20.71 0.88
#